data_ee2ed6b29c2b8086a1a3391178bc5304
#
_entry.id   ee2ed6b29c2b8086a1a3391178bc5304
#
_cell.length_a   1.000
_cell.length_b   1.000
_cell.length_c   1.000
_cell.angle_alpha   90.00
_cell.angle_beta   90.00
_cell.angle_gamma   90.00
#
_symmetry.space_group_name_H-M   'P 1'
#
loop_
_entity.id
_entity.type
_entity.pdbx_description
1 polymer ?
#
loop_
_entity_poly.entity_id
_entity_poly.type
_entity_poly.pdbx_seq_one_letter_code
_entity_poly.pdbx_strand_id
1 'polypeptide(L)'
;DIMEHWGAYQNFVQSALHTPSSFGSTVNHGGQTISTVSSDFHVYALEWTSEKMVFSVDSVIHYIYNPSVKDASTWPFDSEQYLLLNIAIEPSITSSFSEDTMSIDYVRIYQEPRLSISEEHVNNSPVFFPNPVMDELTIETKSTNSYKVVLNLFSKEGKWIKTFSAS
;
A
#
# COMPACT_ATOMS: atom_id res chain seq x y z
N ASP A 1 8.16 -10.01 7.31
CA ASP A 1 8.84 -10.29 6.04
C ASP A 1 7.80 -10.66 4.97
N ILE A 2 7.76 -9.88 3.89
CA ILE A 2 6.85 -10.19 2.75
C ILE A 2 7.37 -11.40 2.01
N MET A 3 8.69 -11.51 1.89
CA MET A 3 9.36 -12.65 1.27
C MET A 3 10.65 -12.94 2.00
N GLU A 4 10.86 -14.20 2.34
CA GLU A 4 12.13 -14.79 2.74
C GLU A 4 12.45 -15.97 1.82
N HIS A 5 13.68 -16.02 1.34
CA HIS A 5 14.21 -17.12 0.56
C HIS A 5 15.57 -17.51 1.12
N TRP A 6 15.71 -18.77 1.50
CA TRP A 6 16.90 -19.32 2.13
C TRP A 6 17.66 -20.21 1.15
N GLY A 7 18.93 -19.96 0.96
CA GLY A 7 19.78 -20.75 0.08
C GLY A 7 19.79 -22.24 0.38
N ALA A 8 19.56 -22.64 1.64
CA ALA A 8 19.41 -24.04 2.03
C ALA A 8 18.11 -24.70 1.50
N TYR A 9 17.12 -23.91 1.12
CA TYR A 9 15.80 -24.36 0.62
C TYR A 9 15.49 -23.70 -0.71
N GLN A 10 16.32 -23.95 -1.72
CA GLN A 10 16.38 -23.23 -3.00
C GLN A 10 15.04 -23.05 -3.75
N ASN A 11 14.09 -23.94 -3.54
CA ASN A 11 12.78 -23.90 -4.21
C ASN A 11 11.64 -23.51 -3.26
N PHE A 12 11.94 -23.00 -2.09
CA PHE A 12 10.92 -22.65 -1.11
C PHE A 12 11.02 -21.18 -0.74
N VAL A 13 9.90 -20.49 -0.77
CA VAL A 13 9.74 -19.13 -0.27
C VAL A 13 8.72 -19.09 0.84
N GLN A 14 8.91 -18.20 1.79
CA GLN A 14 7.95 -17.99 2.86
C GLN A 14 7.74 -16.50 3.13
N SER A 15 6.65 -16.21 3.80
CA SER A 15 6.39 -14.94 4.48
C SER A 15 6.34 -15.18 5.96
N ALA A 16 6.85 -14.24 6.75
CA ALA A 16 6.90 -14.36 8.20
C ALA A 16 6.56 -13.03 8.87
N LEU A 17 5.83 -13.10 9.97
CA LEU A 17 5.50 -11.94 10.80
C LEU A 17 6.13 -12.08 12.16
N HIS A 18 7.00 -11.14 12.51
CA HIS A 18 7.60 -11.02 13.82
C HIS A 18 6.82 -9.99 14.63
N THR A 19 6.18 -10.45 15.67
CA THR A 19 5.38 -9.64 16.58
C THR A 19 5.91 -9.78 18.00
N PRO A 20 5.58 -8.90 18.95
CA PRO A 20 5.99 -9.08 20.34
C PRO A 20 5.54 -10.42 20.95
N SER A 21 4.43 -11.01 20.49
CA SER A 21 3.98 -12.32 20.94
C SER A 21 4.67 -13.51 20.27
N SER A 22 5.33 -13.28 19.11
CA SER A 22 6.03 -14.33 18.36
C SER A 22 7.11 -13.73 17.48
N PHE A 23 8.37 -13.92 17.81
CA PHE A 23 9.54 -13.39 17.11
C PHE A 23 10.67 -14.43 17.03
N GLY A 24 11.73 -14.12 16.27
CA GLY A 24 12.78 -15.09 15.99
C GLY A 24 12.24 -16.25 15.14
N SER A 25 12.21 -17.44 15.69
CA SER A 25 11.51 -18.60 15.08
C SER A 25 10.00 -18.44 15.27
N THR A 26 9.41 -17.44 14.61
CA THR A 26 8.00 -17.11 14.76
C THR A 26 7.11 -18.25 14.29
N VAL A 27 5.94 -18.41 14.91
CA VAL A 27 4.89 -19.34 14.45
C VAL A 27 3.99 -18.68 13.39
N ASN A 28 4.14 -17.36 13.19
CA ASN A 28 3.34 -16.60 12.23
C ASN A 28 4.02 -16.57 10.86
N HIS A 29 4.05 -17.71 10.20
CA HIS A 29 4.65 -17.84 8.87
C HIS A 29 3.89 -18.82 8.00
N GLY A 30 4.10 -18.74 6.71
CA GLY A 30 3.64 -19.69 5.71
C GLY A 30 4.43 -19.54 4.43
N GLY A 31 4.44 -20.56 3.60
CA GLY A 31 5.24 -20.54 2.39
C GLY A 31 4.76 -21.55 1.35
N GLN A 32 5.45 -21.55 0.21
CA GLN A 32 5.17 -22.46 -0.90
C GLN A 32 6.43 -22.83 -1.66
N THR A 33 6.36 -23.96 -2.36
CA THR A 33 7.44 -24.41 -3.24
C THR A 33 7.25 -23.78 -4.63
N ILE A 34 8.31 -23.16 -5.14
CA ILE A 34 8.38 -22.57 -6.48
C ILE A 34 9.70 -23.02 -7.10
N SER A 35 9.64 -23.88 -8.11
CA SER A 35 10.84 -24.46 -8.71
C SER A 35 11.74 -23.45 -9.45
N THR A 36 11.20 -22.29 -9.77
CA THR A 36 11.86 -21.24 -10.55
C THR A 36 12.24 -20.01 -9.71
N VAL A 37 12.16 -20.08 -8.39
CA VAL A 37 12.36 -18.93 -7.50
C VAL A 37 13.71 -18.23 -7.69
N SER A 38 14.75 -18.98 -8.12
CA SER A 38 16.10 -18.44 -8.37
C SER A 38 16.41 -18.21 -9.85
N SER A 39 15.49 -18.56 -10.78
CA SER A 39 15.73 -18.43 -12.23
C SER A 39 14.79 -17.44 -12.92
N ASP A 40 13.65 -17.17 -12.36
CA ASP A 40 12.63 -16.29 -12.93
C ASP A 40 12.22 -15.17 -11.99
N PHE A 41 11.66 -14.09 -12.51
CA PHE A 41 11.02 -13.07 -11.71
C PHE A 41 9.65 -13.54 -11.24
N HIS A 42 9.36 -13.29 -9.97
CA HIS A 42 8.08 -13.59 -9.33
C HIS A 42 7.51 -12.35 -8.66
N VAL A 43 6.20 -12.23 -8.62
CA VAL A 43 5.51 -11.13 -7.95
C VAL A 43 5.17 -11.56 -6.52
N TYR A 44 5.91 -11.04 -5.55
CA TYR A 44 5.63 -11.21 -4.13
C TYR A 44 4.70 -10.10 -3.67
N ALA A 45 3.53 -10.43 -3.20
CA ALA A 45 2.52 -9.46 -2.85
C ALA A 45 2.02 -9.61 -1.42
N LEU A 46 1.80 -8.47 -0.78
CA LEU A 46 1.12 -8.34 0.49
C LEU A 46 -0.14 -7.48 0.31
N GLU A 47 -1.31 -8.04 0.55
CA GLU A 47 -2.53 -7.29 0.80
C GLU A 47 -2.65 -7.07 2.31
N TRP A 48 -2.58 -5.80 2.71
CA TRP A 48 -2.62 -5.42 4.12
C TRP A 48 -3.83 -4.53 4.37
N THR A 49 -4.74 -5.01 5.18
CA THR A 49 -5.94 -4.30 5.63
C THR A 49 -5.93 -4.19 7.15
N SER A 50 -6.89 -3.48 7.74
CA SER A 50 -7.09 -3.46 9.20
C SER A 50 -7.49 -4.83 9.77
N GLU A 51 -7.99 -5.73 8.91
CA GLU A 51 -8.53 -7.02 9.33
C GLU A 51 -7.52 -8.16 9.22
N LYS A 52 -6.71 -8.16 8.19
CA LYS A 52 -5.82 -9.27 7.88
C LYS A 52 -4.68 -8.84 6.96
N MET A 53 -3.65 -9.66 6.93
CA MET A 53 -2.60 -9.66 5.93
C MET A 53 -2.67 -10.93 5.11
N VAL A 54 -2.63 -10.80 3.78
CA VAL A 54 -2.65 -11.91 2.83
C VAL A 54 -1.39 -11.87 1.99
N PHE A 55 -0.62 -12.94 2.04
CA PHE A 55 0.64 -13.08 1.32
C PHE A 55 0.48 -14.03 0.15
N SER A 56 0.97 -13.62 -1.00
CA SER A 56 0.92 -14.41 -2.22
C SER A 56 2.17 -14.27 -3.07
N VAL A 57 2.42 -15.28 -3.90
CA VAL A 57 3.39 -15.22 -5.00
C VAL A 57 2.65 -15.56 -6.29
N ASP A 58 2.80 -14.72 -7.30
CA ASP A 58 2.12 -14.85 -8.60
C ASP A 58 0.61 -15.08 -8.47
N SER A 59 -0.01 -14.35 -7.55
CA SER A 59 -1.43 -14.46 -7.20
C SER A 59 -1.86 -15.75 -6.48
N VAL A 60 -0.93 -16.63 -6.14
CA VAL A 60 -1.21 -17.83 -5.34
C VAL A 60 -0.99 -17.49 -3.86
N ILE A 61 -2.07 -17.53 -3.08
CA ILE A 61 -2.02 -17.24 -1.63
C ILE A 61 -1.34 -18.42 -0.93
N HIS A 62 -0.35 -18.13 -0.09
CA HIS A 62 0.35 -19.14 0.70
C HIS A 62 0.27 -18.88 2.22
N TYR A 63 -0.11 -17.65 2.63
CA TYR A 63 -0.26 -17.35 4.05
C TYR A 63 -1.29 -16.25 4.27
N ILE A 64 -2.10 -16.41 5.31
CA ILE A 64 -3.04 -15.39 5.80
C ILE A 64 -2.82 -15.22 7.30
N TYR A 65 -2.52 -14.00 7.72
CA TYR A 65 -2.43 -13.64 9.12
C TYR A 65 -3.67 -12.85 9.53
N ASN A 66 -4.47 -13.44 10.42
CA ASN A 66 -5.68 -12.84 10.98
C ASN A 66 -5.88 -13.33 12.42
N PRO A 67 -5.13 -12.79 13.39
CA PRO A 67 -5.26 -13.19 14.78
C PRO A 67 -6.64 -12.82 15.34
N SER A 68 -7.21 -13.68 16.18
CA SER A 68 -8.52 -13.46 16.80
C SER A 68 -8.54 -12.26 17.75
N VAL A 69 -7.39 -11.92 18.33
CA VAL A 69 -7.19 -10.72 19.15
C VAL A 69 -6.14 -9.87 18.45
N LYS A 70 -6.46 -8.61 18.20
CA LYS A 70 -5.55 -7.62 17.63
C LYS A 70 -5.21 -6.59 18.69
N ASP A 71 -4.01 -6.71 19.24
CA ASP A 71 -3.45 -5.79 20.21
C ASP A 71 -1.98 -5.49 19.90
N ALA A 72 -1.33 -4.68 20.70
CA ALA A 72 0.06 -4.33 20.49
C ALA A 72 1.02 -5.53 20.45
N SER A 73 0.62 -6.69 20.97
CA SER A 73 1.45 -7.89 20.97
C SER A 73 1.27 -8.77 19.73
N THR A 74 0.10 -8.77 19.15
CA THR A 74 -0.26 -9.60 18.00
C THR A 74 -0.40 -8.80 16.71
N TRP A 75 -0.75 -7.50 16.81
CA TRP A 75 -1.02 -6.64 15.65
C TRP A 75 -0.36 -5.26 15.79
N PRO A 76 1.00 -5.17 15.79
CA PRO A 76 1.71 -3.89 15.87
C PRO A 76 1.73 -3.11 14.53
N PHE A 77 0.89 -3.50 13.58
CA PHE A 77 0.93 -3.04 12.18
C PHE A 77 0.06 -1.83 11.89
N ASP A 78 -0.56 -1.22 12.91
CA ASP A 78 -1.27 0.07 12.78
C ASP A 78 -0.31 1.26 12.73
N SER A 79 0.97 1.04 13.08
CA SER A 79 2.02 2.04 13.00
C SER A 79 2.59 2.12 11.58
N GLU A 80 3.17 3.26 11.26
CA GLU A 80 3.90 3.47 10.00
C GLU A 80 5.00 2.40 9.84
N GLN A 81 5.08 1.84 8.63
CA GLN A 81 6.06 0.85 8.24
C GLN A 81 6.86 1.36 7.06
N TYR A 82 8.06 0.84 6.88
CA TYR A 82 8.89 1.10 5.71
C TYR A 82 9.26 -0.20 5.02
N LEU A 83 9.47 -0.12 3.72
CA LEU A 83 9.94 -1.27 2.95
C LEU A 83 11.45 -1.38 3.04
N LEU A 84 11.93 -2.57 3.35
CA LEU A 84 13.34 -2.92 3.33
C LEU A 84 13.57 -4.03 2.31
N LEU A 85 14.56 -3.84 1.45
CA LEU A 85 15.04 -4.83 0.49
C LEU A 85 16.48 -5.18 0.86
N ASN A 86 16.74 -6.42 1.18
CA ASN A 86 18.08 -6.86 1.58
C ASN A 86 18.39 -8.27 1.11
N ILE A 87 19.67 -8.55 0.96
CA ILE A 87 20.26 -9.88 0.84
C ILE A 87 21.27 -10.03 1.97
N ALA A 88 21.26 -11.17 2.63
CA ALA A 88 22.12 -11.44 3.76
C ALA A 88 22.95 -12.70 3.53
N ILE A 89 24.17 -12.71 4.05
CA ILE A 89 25.04 -13.88 4.03
C ILE A 89 24.97 -14.53 5.41
N GLU A 90 24.60 -15.81 5.43
CA GLU A 90 24.59 -16.59 6.66
C GLU A 90 26.00 -17.07 7.07
N PRO A 91 26.24 -17.25 8.38
CA PRO A 91 27.53 -17.76 8.87
C PRO A 91 27.89 -19.17 8.33
N SER A 92 26.89 -19.91 7.90
CA SER A 92 27.04 -21.27 7.33
C SER A 92 27.39 -21.29 5.84
N ILE A 93 27.54 -20.12 5.21
CA ILE A 93 27.84 -20.06 3.78
C ILE A 93 29.14 -20.80 3.44
N THR A 94 29.16 -21.49 2.31
CA THR A 94 30.37 -22.19 1.85
C THR A 94 31.54 -21.22 1.63
N SER A 95 32.73 -21.63 1.98
CA SER A 95 33.96 -20.85 1.77
C SER A 95 34.29 -20.56 0.30
N SER A 96 33.66 -21.30 -0.63
CA SER A 96 33.78 -21.06 -2.07
C SER A 96 32.81 -19.99 -2.62
N PHE A 97 31.88 -19.50 -1.78
CA PHE A 97 30.99 -18.41 -2.19
C PHE A 97 31.79 -17.13 -2.42
N SER A 98 31.55 -16.47 -3.55
CA SER A 98 32.19 -15.20 -3.90
C SER A 98 31.20 -14.05 -3.94
N GLU A 99 30.10 -14.22 -4.65
CA GLU A 99 29.08 -13.19 -4.84
C GLU A 99 27.77 -13.79 -5.32
N ASP A 100 26.68 -13.10 -5.06
CA ASP A 100 25.38 -13.35 -5.65
C ASP A 100 24.58 -12.03 -5.69
N THR A 101 23.47 -12.00 -6.44
CA THR A 101 22.67 -10.80 -6.64
C THR A 101 21.18 -11.09 -6.51
N MET A 102 20.45 -10.13 -5.95
CA MET A 102 19.00 -10.09 -5.99
C MET A 102 18.58 -8.99 -6.96
N SER A 103 17.94 -9.38 -8.05
CA SER A 103 17.41 -8.44 -9.04
C SER A 103 15.97 -8.08 -8.73
N ILE A 104 15.66 -6.79 -8.75
CA ILE A 104 14.32 -6.26 -8.49
C ILE A 104 13.90 -5.45 -9.72
N ASP A 105 12.80 -5.88 -10.36
CA ASP A 105 12.27 -5.21 -11.54
C ASP A 105 11.46 -3.97 -11.11
N TYR A 106 10.54 -4.13 -10.16
CA TYR A 106 9.75 -3.02 -9.64
C TYR A 106 9.29 -3.23 -8.20
N VAL A 107 8.95 -2.12 -7.55
CA VAL A 107 8.17 -2.06 -6.32
C VAL A 107 6.94 -1.18 -6.58
N ARG A 108 5.76 -1.67 -6.24
CA ARG A 108 4.49 -0.93 -6.39
C ARG A 108 3.73 -0.97 -5.07
N ILE A 109 3.27 0.20 -4.62
CA ILE A 109 2.45 0.34 -3.44
C ILE A 109 1.13 0.95 -3.88
N TYR A 110 0.04 0.29 -3.52
CA TYR A 110 -1.32 0.74 -3.79
C TYR A 110 -2.01 1.05 -2.48
N GLN A 111 -2.84 2.06 -2.48
CA GLN A 111 -3.70 2.39 -1.36
C GLN A 111 -5.10 2.66 -1.88
N GLU A 112 -6.10 2.15 -1.19
CA GLU A 112 -7.48 2.54 -1.49
C GLU A 112 -7.64 4.05 -1.27
N PRO A 113 -8.25 4.77 -2.22
CA PRO A 113 -8.56 6.17 -2.01
C PRO A 113 -9.50 6.27 -0.81
N ARG A 114 -9.10 7.03 0.18
CA ARG A 114 -10.01 7.36 1.27
C ARG A 114 -11.13 8.23 0.71
N LEU A 115 -12.28 7.65 0.51
CA LEU A 115 -13.52 8.39 0.28
C LEU A 115 -13.97 8.99 1.63
N SER A 116 -13.13 9.82 2.23
CA SER A 116 -13.56 10.61 3.36
C SER A 116 -14.26 11.85 2.83
N ILE A 117 -15.56 11.79 2.74
CA ILE A 117 -16.36 13.00 2.88
C ILE A 117 -16.27 13.34 4.36
N SER A 118 -15.39 14.27 4.73
CA SER A 118 -15.44 14.84 6.08
C SER A 118 -16.78 15.56 6.20
N GLU A 119 -17.63 15.15 7.11
CA GLU A 119 -18.94 15.77 7.35
C GLU A 119 -18.82 17.29 7.68
N GLU A 120 -17.67 17.74 8.14
CA GLU A 120 -17.40 19.15 8.39
C GLU A 120 -17.38 20.02 7.11
N HIS A 121 -17.14 19.45 5.93
CA HIS A 121 -17.17 20.19 4.67
C HIS A 121 -18.52 20.20 3.97
N VAL A 122 -19.46 19.33 4.33
CA VAL A 122 -20.77 19.21 3.67
C VAL A 122 -21.62 20.48 3.89
N ASN A 123 -21.45 21.17 5.01
CA ASN A 123 -22.26 22.35 5.31
C ASN A 123 -21.80 23.64 4.62
N ASN A 124 -20.58 23.67 4.07
CA ASN A 124 -20.01 24.86 3.44
C ASN A 124 -19.56 24.65 1.98
N SER A 125 -19.82 23.47 1.42
CA SER A 125 -19.47 23.20 0.01
C SER A 125 -20.31 24.05 -0.92
N PRO A 126 -19.69 24.70 -1.92
CA PRO A 126 -20.43 25.47 -2.92
C PRO A 126 -21.33 24.54 -3.74
N VAL A 127 -22.52 24.99 -4.04
CA VAL A 127 -23.46 24.32 -4.92
C VAL A 127 -23.33 24.90 -6.32
N PHE A 128 -23.26 24.02 -7.33
CA PHE A 128 -23.10 24.38 -8.73
C PHE A 128 -24.36 24.01 -9.49
N PHE A 129 -25.02 24.97 -10.17
CA PHE A 129 -26.20 24.70 -10.98
C PHE A 129 -26.36 25.70 -12.12
N PRO A 130 -27.02 25.31 -13.22
CA PRO A 130 -27.41 23.94 -13.54
C PRO A 130 -26.18 23.05 -13.85
N ASN A 131 -26.35 21.76 -13.69
CA ASN A 131 -25.33 20.79 -14.10
C ASN A 131 -26.04 19.65 -14.88
N PRO A 132 -25.85 19.50 -16.21
CA PRO A 132 -24.91 20.26 -17.05
C PRO A 132 -25.26 21.73 -17.22
N VAL A 133 -24.22 22.56 -17.35
CA VAL A 133 -24.34 23.98 -17.67
C VAL A 133 -24.48 24.17 -19.19
N MET A 134 -25.38 25.07 -19.61
CA MET A 134 -25.53 25.44 -21.02
C MET A 134 -24.94 26.83 -21.30
N ASP A 135 -25.44 27.85 -20.63
CA ASP A 135 -25.03 29.25 -20.86
C ASP A 135 -24.44 29.91 -19.64
N GLU A 136 -25.00 29.68 -18.48
CA GLU A 136 -24.61 30.32 -17.23
C GLU A 136 -24.49 29.30 -16.09
N LEU A 137 -23.40 29.38 -15.33
CA LEU A 137 -23.14 28.56 -14.15
C LEU A 137 -23.28 29.41 -12.90
N THR A 138 -24.23 29.07 -12.05
CA THR A 138 -24.38 29.69 -10.73
C THR A 138 -23.61 28.86 -9.69
N ILE A 139 -22.83 29.56 -8.86
CA ILE A 139 -22.08 28.98 -7.74
C ILE A 139 -22.61 29.63 -6.46
N GLU A 140 -23.28 28.85 -5.64
CA GLU A 140 -23.81 29.28 -4.35
C GLU A 140 -22.92 28.78 -3.21
N THR A 141 -22.46 29.68 -2.35
CA THR A 141 -21.66 29.36 -1.16
C THR A 141 -22.43 29.74 0.09
N LYS A 142 -22.46 28.85 1.09
CA LYS A 142 -23.13 29.11 2.39
C LYS A 142 -22.18 29.71 3.43
N SER A 143 -21.08 30.33 3.02
CA SER A 143 -20.12 30.93 3.96
C SER A 143 -20.69 32.21 4.58
N THR A 144 -20.65 32.31 5.90
CA THR A 144 -21.00 33.51 6.65
C THR A 144 -19.83 34.51 6.81
N ASN A 145 -18.64 34.12 6.38
CA ASN A 145 -17.44 34.95 6.46
C ASN A 145 -17.03 35.43 5.07
N SER A 146 -16.49 36.65 5.00
CA SER A 146 -15.96 37.21 3.74
C SER A 146 -14.64 36.56 3.36
N TYR A 147 -14.70 35.55 2.52
CA TYR A 147 -13.51 34.90 1.94
C TYR A 147 -13.36 35.32 0.48
N LYS A 148 -12.12 35.45 0.05
CA LYS A 148 -11.81 35.59 -1.37
C LYS A 148 -12.01 34.21 -2.03
N VAL A 149 -12.97 34.13 -2.94
CA VAL A 149 -13.24 32.92 -3.72
C VAL A 149 -12.38 32.95 -4.98
N VAL A 150 -11.63 31.89 -5.22
CA VAL A 150 -10.88 31.66 -6.45
C VAL A 150 -11.39 30.39 -7.11
N LEU A 151 -11.89 30.53 -8.33
CA LEU A 151 -12.35 29.41 -9.13
C LEU A 151 -11.37 29.16 -10.28
N ASN A 152 -10.81 27.96 -10.35
CA ASN A 152 -9.97 27.53 -11.45
C ASN A 152 -10.74 26.55 -12.34
N LEU A 153 -10.83 26.88 -13.61
CA LEU A 153 -11.48 26.04 -14.61
C LEU A 153 -10.44 25.21 -15.36
N PHE A 154 -10.68 23.90 -15.46
CA PHE A 154 -9.84 22.97 -16.19
C PHE A 154 -10.66 22.24 -17.27
N SER A 155 -10.01 21.82 -18.35
CA SER A 155 -10.61 20.90 -19.31
C SER A 155 -10.76 19.49 -18.72
N LYS A 156 -11.51 18.63 -19.37
CA LYS A 156 -11.66 17.21 -18.97
C LYS A 156 -10.33 16.43 -18.98
N GLU A 157 -9.32 16.92 -19.72
CA GLU A 157 -7.96 16.38 -19.75
C GLU A 157 -7.04 16.97 -18.68
N GLY A 158 -7.59 17.81 -17.76
CA GLY A 158 -6.83 18.44 -16.68
C GLY A 158 -6.02 19.68 -17.09
N LYS A 159 -6.20 20.20 -18.31
CA LYS A 159 -5.50 21.42 -18.74
C LYS A 159 -6.19 22.65 -18.16
N TRP A 160 -5.43 23.53 -17.51
CA TRP A 160 -5.92 24.81 -17.02
C TRP A 160 -6.47 25.67 -18.17
N ILE A 161 -7.64 26.27 -17.96
CA ILE A 161 -8.33 27.11 -18.94
C ILE A 161 -8.35 28.57 -18.44
N LYS A 162 -8.88 28.78 -17.23
CA LYS A 162 -9.07 30.13 -16.70
C LYS A 162 -9.22 30.15 -15.18
N THR A 163 -8.84 31.27 -14.56
CA THR A 163 -9.12 31.59 -13.16
C THR A 163 -10.09 32.74 -13.05
N PHE A 164 -11.06 32.62 -12.16
CA PHE A 164 -11.98 33.69 -11.76
C PHE A 164 -11.74 34.00 -10.27
N SER A 165 -11.85 35.25 -9.90
CA SER A 165 -11.81 35.65 -8.49
C SER A 165 -12.96 36.58 -8.20
N ALA A 166 -13.68 36.32 -7.11
CA ALA A 166 -14.70 37.19 -6.55
C ALA A 166 -14.26 37.64 -5.16
N SER A 167 -14.57 38.87 -4.83
CA SER A 167 -14.32 39.48 -3.51
C SER A 167 -15.65 39.74 -2.81
#